data_3677840998dd1a6e1a4b607ba9f92480
#
_entry.id   3677840998dd1a6e1a4b607ba9f92480
#
_cell.length_a   1.000
_cell.length_b   1.000
_cell.length_c   1.000
_cell.angle_alpha   90.00
_cell.angle_beta   90.00
_cell.angle_gamma   90.00
#
_symmetry.space_group_name_H-M   'P 1'
#
loop_
_entity.id
_entity.type
_entity.pdbx_description
1 polymer ?
#
loop_
_entity_poly.entity_id
_entity_poly.type
_entity_poly.pdbx_seq_one_letter_code
_entity_poly.pdbx_strand_id
1 'polypeptide(L)'
;MKYQIDQLTSLRGIAAWWVVVYHFELYLVNYLPDFAHTIVTKGYLAVDFFFILSGFVIYITYGNKLQSFEKNYFINYILRRLSRIYPLHLFTLLIYISIPVSLLLFSQQGILTGKFDLLSFLFNMLLIDAWGIESELTWNIPSWSISAEWLAYLCFPFLAYVISKYLQSLIYKIIAFLILWVLFVSSFYFLGYSSVGNN
;
A
#
# COMPACT_ATOMS: atom_id res chain seq x y z
N MET A 1 -23.89 -14.28 8.49
CA MET A 1 -22.85 -15.06 9.19
C MET A 1 -21.59 -14.20 9.19
N LYS A 2 -21.25 -13.58 10.33
CA LYS A 2 -19.96 -12.87 10.49
C LYS A 2 -18.90 -13.95 10.66
N TYR A 3 -18.22 -14.32 9.61
CA TYR A 3 -16.97 -15.06 9.74
C TYR A 3 -15.93 -14.11 10.32
N GLN A 4 -15.78 -14.11 11.61
CA GLN A 4 -14.60 -13.58 12.27
C GLN A 4 -13.51 -14.62 12.00
N ILE A 5 -12.65 -14.34 11.05
CA ILE A 5 -11.53 -15.22 10.75
C ILE A 5 -10.40 -14.76 11.69
N ASP A 6 -10.48 -15.21 12.95
CA ASP A 6 -9.52 -14.83 14.00
C ASP A 6 -8.09 -15.19 13.60
N GLN A 7 -7.91 -16.28 12.83
CA GLN A 7 -6.62 -16.69 12.30
C GLN A 7 -5.99 -15.62 11.38
N LEU A 8 -6.79 -14.93 10.56
CA LEU A 8 -6.29 -13.86 9.68
C LEU A 8 -5.86 -12.63 10.48
N THR A 9 -6.53 -12.37 11.60
CA THR A 9 -6.14 -11.27 12.50
C THR A 9 -4.81 -11.57 13.19
N SER A 10 -4.60 -12.80 13.64
CA SER A 10 -3.34 -13.25 14.24
C SER A 10 -2.18 -13.18 13.25
N LEU A 11 -2.40 -13.64 12.01
CA LEU A 11 -1.39 -13.56 10.94
C LEU A 11 -1.01 -12.10 10.61
N ARG A 12 -1.98 -11.18 10.63
CA ARG A 12 -1.69 -9.74 10.48
C ARG A 12 -0.81 -9.22 11.61
N GLY A 13 -1.08 -9.65 12.84
CA GLY A 13 -0.26 -9.27 13.99
C GLY A 13 1.20 -9.72 13.84
N ILE A 14 1.42 -10.97 13.44
CA ILE A 14 2.76 -11.52 13.18
C ILE A 14 3.46 -10.75 12.06
N ALA A 15 2.78 -10.52 10.94
CA ALA A 15 3.33 -9.78 9.81
C ALA A 15 3.68 -8.32 10.19
N ALA A 16 2.85 -7.66 11.01
CA ALA A 16 3.13 -6.31 11.49
C ALA A 16 4.41 -6.27 12.34
N TRP A 17 4.59 -7.23 13.25
CA TRP A 17 5.82 -7.34 14.02
C TRP A 17 7.04 -7.61 13.14
N TRP A 18 6.89 -8.43 12.11
CA TRP A 18 7.98 -8.68 11.17
C TRP A 18 8.40 -7.40 10.42
N VAL A 19 7.46 -6.55 9.99
CA VAL A 19 7.76 -5.23 9.42
C VAL A 19 8.50 -4.34 10.42
N VAL A 20 8.06 -4.32 11.69
CA VAL A 20 8.74 -3.53 12.73
C VAL A 20 10.19 -3.99 12.89
N VAL A 21 10.42 -5.29 13.06
CA VAL A 21 11.78 -5.84 13.23
C VAL A 21 12.64 -5.56 11.99
N TYR A 22 12.08 -5.64 10.79
CA TYR A 22 12.75 -5.28 9.54
C TYR A 22 13.28 -3.84 9.55
N HIS A 23 12.48 -2.87 10.03
CA HIS A 23 12.93 -1.48 10.11
C HIS A 23 14.06 -1.24 11.12
N PHE A 24 14.28 -2.17 12.05
CA PHE A 24 15.39 -2.16 12.99
C PHE A 24 16.57 -3.05 12.56
N GLU A 25 16.54 -3.62 11.35
CA GLU A 25 17.55 -4.56 10.84
C GLU A 25 18.99 -4.05 11.04
N LEU A 26 19.26 -2.80 10.64
CA LEU A 26 20.61 -2.21 10.73
C LEU A 26 21.16 -2.16 12.16
N TYR A 27 20.28 -2.04 13.16
CA TYR A 27 20.67 -2.05 14.57
C TYR A 27 20.83 -3.48 15.11
N LEU A 28 20.15 -4.44 14.51
CA LEU A 28 20.09 -5.82 14.98
C LEU A 28 21.16 -6.72 14.32
N VAL A 29 21.71 -6.32 13.18
CA VAL A 29 22.61 -7.16 12.37
C VAL A 29 23.78 -7.76 13.16
N ASN A 30 24.37 -7.01 14.09
CA ASN A 30 25.50 -7.46 14.89
C ASN A 30 25.13 -8.39 16.08
N TYR A 31 23.83 -8.53 16.36
CA TYR A 31 23.32 -9.30 17.50
C TYR A 31 22.56 -10.56 17.08
N LEU A 32 22.24 -10.69 15.79
CA LEU A 32 21.47 -11.82 15.27
C LEU A 32 22.39 -12.86 14.62
N PRO A 33 22.12 -14.15 14.79
CA PRO A 33 22.76 -15.18 14.01
C PRO A 33 22.31 -15.09 12.53
N ASP A 34 23.16 -15.53 11.58
CA ASP A 34 22.97 -15.37 10.14
C ASP A 34 21.59 -15.82 9.62
N PHE A 35 21.07 -16.92 10.14
CA PHE A 35 19.74 -17.39 9.75
C PHE A 35 18.64 -16.43 10.17
N ALA A 36 18.73 -15.85 11.37
CA ALA A 36 17.73 -14.89 11.87
C ALA A 36 17.83 -13.56 11.12
N HIS A 37 19.04 -13.10 10.84
CA HIS A 37 19.28 -11.92 10.00
C HIS A 37 18.65 -12.12 8.61
N THR A 38 18.84 -13.28 7.97
CA THR A 38 18.22 -13.60 6.67
C THR A 38 16.69 -13.53 6.72
N ILE A 39 16.05 -13.93 7.82
CA ILE A 39 14.60 -13.83 7.99
C ILE A 39 14.17 -12.36 8.17
N VAL A 40 14.90 -11.61 8.99
CA VAL A 40 14.59 -10.19 9.26
C VAL A 40 14.69 -9.36 7.99
N THR A 41 15.72 -9.54 7.17
CA THR A 41 15.91 -8.81 5.89
C THR A 41 14.78 -9.03 4.89
N LYS A 42 13.99 -10.10 5.02
CA LYS A 42 12.82 -10.38 4.18
C LYS A 42 11.51 -9.78 4.71
N GLY A 43 11.56 -8.98 5.77
CA GLY A 43 10.37 -8.40 6.38
C GLY A 43 9.56 -7.47 5.47
N TYR A 44 10.15 -6.94 4.39
CA TYR A 44 9.43 -6.20 3.36
C TYR A 44 8.32 -7.04 2.68
N LEU A 45 8.48 -8.38 2.59
CA LEU A 45 7.46 -9.28 2.05
C LEU A 45 6.16 -9.30 2.87
N ALA A 46 6.21 -8.87 4.12
CA ALA A 46 5.02 -8.77 4.96
C ALA A 46 4.05 -7.70 4.43
N VAL A 47 4.53 -6.68 3.73
CA VAL A 47 3.68 -5.67 3.07
C VAL A 47 2.90 -6.31 1.93
N ASP A 48 3.53 -7.14 1.10
CA ASP A 48 2.87 -7.89 0.03
C ASP A 48 1.81 -8.83 0.60
N PHE A 49 2.12 -9.49 1.71
CA PHE A 49 1.17 -10.32 2.45
C PHE A 49 -0.05 -9.51 2.93
N PHE A 50 0.14 -8.28 3.43
CA PHE A 50 -0.97 -7.40 3.79
C PHE A 50 -1.86 -7.07 2.59
N PHE A 51 -1.30 -6.78 1.43
CA PHE A 51 -2.08 -6.52 0.22
C PHE A 51 -2.91 -7.72 -0.21
N ILE A 52 -2.32 -8.92 -0.24
CA ILE A 52 -3.02 -10.16 -0.56
C ILE A 52 -4.17 -10.39 0.42
N LEU A 53 -3.90 -10.26 1.71
CA LEU A 53 -4.87 -10.50 2.77
C LEU A 53 -5.99 -9.44 2.76
N SER A 54 -5.67 -8.19 2.46
CA SER A 54 -6.64 -7.11 2.30
C SER A 54 -7.57 -7.40 1.13
N GLY A 55 -7.03 -7.75 -0.03
CA GLY A 55 -7.81 -8.13 -1.22
C GLY A 55 -8.73 -9.33 -0.96
N PHE A 56 -8.23 -10.37 -0.28
CA PHE A 56 -9.01 -11.54 0.10
C PHE A 56 -10.21 -11.19 1.00
N VAL A 57 -9.97 -10.42 2.07
CA VAL A 57 -11.03 -10.00 3.00
C VAL A 57 -12.06 -9.12 2.32
N ILE A 58 -11.63 -8.22 1.44
CA ILE A 58 -12.53 -7.35 0.68
C ILE A 58 -13.40 -8.19 -0.27
N TYR A 59 -12.79 -9.14 -0.98
CA TYR A 59 -13.53 -10.00 -1.88
C TYR A 59 -14.61 -10.82 -1.16
N ILE A 60 -14.30 -11.45 -0.03
CA ILE A 60 -15.28 -12.21 0.75
C ILE A 60 -16.40 -11.30 1.28
N THR A 61 -16.06 -10.09 1.71
CA THR A 61 -17.03 -9.20 2.38
C THR A 61 -17.92 -8.46 1.38
N TYR A 62 -17.38 -8.06 0.24
CA TYR A 62 -18.02 -7.14 -0.69
C TYR A 62 -18.15 -7.67 -2.11
N GLY A 63 -17.44 -8.75 -2.50
CA GLY A 63 -17.37 -9.22 -3.88
C GLY A 63 -18.75 -9.43 -4.51
N ASN A 64 -19.66 -10.12 -3.82
CA ASN A 64 -21.02 -10.34 -4.34
C ASN A 64 -21.88 -9.08 -4.38
N LYS A 65 -21.68 -8.13 -3.45
CA LYS A 65 -22.49 -6.91 -3.34
C LYS A 65 -22.11 -5.85 -4.36
N LEU A 66 -20.87 -5.85 -4.81
CA LEU A 66 -20.35 -4.87 -5.77
C LEU A 66 -20.50 -5.31 -7.23
N GLN A 67 -21.00 -6.53 -7.47
CA GLN A 67 -21.25 -7.03 -8.83
C GLN A 67 -22.35 -6.23 -9.57
N SER A 68 -23.31 -5.67 -8.85
CA SER A 68 -24.40 -4.86 -9.43
C SER A 68 -24.06 -3.39 -9.61
N PHE A 69 -22.92 -2.93 -9.12
CA PHE A 69 -22.46 -1.54 -9.18
C PHE A 69 -23.49 -0.52 -8.66
N GLU A 70 -24.25 -0.87 -7.63
CA GLU A 70 -25.21 0.04 -7.01
C GLU A 70 -24.48 1.20 -6.30
N LYS A 71 -24.84 2.44 -6.64
CA LYS A 71 -24.22 3.66 -6.13
C LYS A 71 -24.14 3.70 -4.60
N ASN A 72 -25.20 3.30 -3.92
CA ASN A 72 -25.22 3.33 -2.44
C ASN A 72 -24.25 2.31 -1.83
N TYR A 73 -24.11 1.12 -2.41
CA TYR A 73 -23.13 0.14 -1.97
C TYR A 73 -21.71 0.58 -2.23
N PHE A 74 -21.47 1.20 -3.39
CA PHE A 74 -20.17 1.75 -3.74
C PHE A 74 -19.74 2.85 -2.75
N ILE A 75 -20.59 3.85 -2.51
CA ILE A 75 -20.28 4.94 -1.57
C ILE A 75 -20.03 4.39 -0.16
N ASN A 76 -20.88 3.50 0.35
CA ASN A 76 -20.71 2.90 1.67
C ASN A 76 -19.42 2.05 1.76
N TYR A 77 -19.05 1.37 0.71
CA TYR A 77 -17.80 0.64 0.63
C TYR A 77 -16.61 1.60 0.75
N ILE A 78 -16.56 2.64 -0.08
CA ILE A 78 -15.46 3.63 -0.10
C ILE A 78 -15.34 4.32 1.27
N LEU A 79 -16.44 4.80 1.83
CA LEU A 79 -16.43 5.46 3.14
C LEU A 79 -15.91 4.53 4.25
N ARG A 80 -16.29 3.25 4.25
CA ARG A 80 -15.78 2.27 5.23
C ARG A 80 -14.30 1.96 5.04
N ARG A 81 -13.78 1.98 3.81
CA ARG A 81 -12.34 1.80 3.57
C ARG A 81 -11.57 3.05 3.99
N LEU A 82 -12.04 4.22 3.59
CA LEU A 82 -11.44 5.49 3.95
C LEU A 82 -11.39 5.68 5.48
N SER A 83 -12.51 5.45 6.17
CA SER A 83 -12.57 5.55 7.64
C SER A 83 -11.63 4.59 8.36
N ARG A 84 -11.17 3.53 7.71
CA ARG A 84 -10.22 2.57 8.27
C ARG A 84 -8.76 3.04 8.18
N ILE A 85 -8.38 3.65 7.05
CA ILE A 85 -6.98 3.99 6.78
C ILE A 85 -6.66 5.45 7.10
N TYR A 86 -7.60 6.35 6.83
CA TYR A 86 -7.37 7.79 6.83
C TYR A 86 -7.09 8.39 8.23
N PRO A 87 -7.77 7.99 9.33
CA PRO A 87 -7.54 8.60 10.64
C PRO A 87 -6.10 8.45 11.13
N LEU A 88 -5.54 7.25 11.01
CA LEU A 88 -4.15 7.00 11.41
C LEU A 88 -3.16 7.70 10.47
N HIS A 89 -3.43 7.67 9.16
CA HIS A 89 -2.61 8.36 8.19
C HIS A 89 -2.57 9.87 8.45
N LEU A 90 -3.73 10.50 8.65
CA LEU A 90 -3.79 11.93 8.96
C LEU A 90 -3.05 12.26 10.27
N PHE A 91 -3.24 11.45 11.30
CA PHE A 91 -2.54 11.64 12.56
C PHE A 91 -1.01 11.58 12.40
N THR A 92 -0.49 10.58 11.69
CA THR A 92 0.95 10.47 11.42
C THR A 92 1.44 11.60 10.54
N LEU A 93 0.71 12.00 9.50
CA LEU A 93 1.06 13.13 8.64
C LEU A 93 1.17 14.45 9.43
N LEU A 94 0.24 14.69 10.38
CA LEU A 94 0.30 15.86 11.26
C LEU A 94 1.55 15.84 12.16
N ILE A 95 1.96 14.66 12.65
CA ILE A 95 3.22 14.53 13.40
C ILE A 95 4.40 14.87 12.50
N TYR A 96 4.41 14.45 11.24
CA TYR A 96 5.50 14.75 10.30
C TYR A 96 5.65 16.26 10.01
N ILE A 97 4.61 17.10 10.19
CA ILE A 97 4.71 18.56 10.10
C ILE A 97 5.72 19.12 11.10
N SER A 98 5.92 18.45 12.24
CA SER A 98 6.92 18.88 13.23
C SER A 98 8.36 18.92 12.67
N ILE A 99 8.67 18.12 11.64
CA ILE A 99 10.00 18.06 11.03
C ILE A 99 10.33 19.36 10.29
N PRO A 100 9.58 19.80 9.26
CA PRO A 100 9.86 21.08 8.58
C PRO A 100 9.71 22.27 9.51
N VAL A 101 8.80 22.23 10.48
CA VAL A 101 8.69 23.29 11.50
C VAL A 101 9.95 23.37 12.34
N SER A 102 10.51 22.25 12.80
CA SER A 102 11.77 22.26 13.55
C SER A 102 12.95 22.74 12.69
N LEU A 103 12.99 22.38 11.41
CA LEU A 103 14.01 22.88 10.49
C LEU A 103 13.89 24.38 10.27
N LEU A 104 12.70 24.94 10.17
CA LEU A 104 12.48 26.39 10.05
C LEU A 104 12.90 27.15 11.32
N LEU A 105 12.68 26.56 12.51
CA LEU A 105 12.99 27.23 13.78
C LEU A 105 14.47 27.15 14.18
N PHE A 106 15.13 26.04 13.85
CA PHE A 106 16.47 25.72 14.36
C PHE A 106 17.55 25.65 13.27
N SER A 107 17.21 25.57 11.99
CA SER A 107 18.16 25.62 10.88
C SER A 107 18.07 26.97 10.14
N GLN A 108 19.21 27.51 9.75
CA GLN A 108 19.27 28.78 8.96
C GLN A 108 18.88 28.57 7.48
N GLN A 109 18.48 27.38 7.09
CA GLN A 109 18.08 27.07 5.73
C GLN A 109 16.56 27.13 5.66
N GLY A 110 15.98 28.17 5.10
CA GLY A 110 14.54 28.33 4.88
C GLY A 110 14.01 27.27 3.94
N ILE A 111 13.19 26.31 4.44
CA ILE A 111 13.00 25.08 3.70
C ILE A 111 11.56 24.58 3.77
N LEU A 112 10.78 25.09 2.82
CA LEU A 112 9.64 24.35 2.26
C LEU A 112 9.93 23.96 0.80
N THR A 113 11.21 23.64 0.47
CA THR A 113 11.65 23.21 -0.86
C THR A 113 12.13 21.76 -0.82
N GLY A 114 12.00 21.04 -1.90
CA GLY A 114 12.37 19.64 -1.98
C GLY A 114 11.36 18.72 -1.29
N LYS A 115 11.80 17.89 -0.33
CA LYS A 115 10.98 16.85 0.32
C LYS A 115 9.74 17.36 1.08
N PHE A 116 9.66 18.64 1.39
CA PHE A 116 8.60 19.25 2.22
C PHE A 116 7.86 20.38 1.49
N ASP A 117 7.70 20.29 0.18
CA ASP A 117 6.91 21.23 -0.57
C ASP A 117 5.39 21.04 -0.33
N LEU A 118 4.62 22.09 -0.62
CA LEU A 118 3.17 22.08 -0.38
C LEU A 118 2.43 21.12 -1.30
N LEU A 119 2.88 20.94 -2.53
CA LEU A 119 2.22 20.08 -3.51
C LEU A 119 2.35 18.61 -3.08
N SER A 120 3.55 18.19 -2.68
CA SER A 120 3.78 16.86 -2.13
C SER A 120 3.00 16.62 -0.84
N PHE A 121 2.81 17.64 0.01
CA PHE A 121 1.93 17.55 1.17
C PHE A 121 0.48 17.24 0.77
N LEU A 122 -0.04 17.91 -0.25
CA LEU A 122 -1.39 17.67 -0.76
C LEU A 122 -1.54 16.26 -1.34
N PHE A 123 -0.53 15.76 -2.05
CA PHE A 123 -0.55 14.39 -2.56
C PHE A 123 -0.56 13.36 -1.43
N ASN A 124 0.26 13.56 -0.39
CA ASN A 124 0.20 12.74 0.81
C ASN A 124 -1.17 12.82 1.49
N MET A 125 -1.71 14.01 1.68
CA MET A 125 -3.03 14.21 2.30
C MET A 125 -4.14 13.50 1.53
N LEU A 126 -4.05 13.44 0.20
CA LEU A 126 -5.01 12.76 -0.67
C LEU A 126 -4.73 11.26 -0.85
N LEU A 127 -3.67 10.72 -0.27
CA LEU A 127 -3.23 9.33 -0.44
C LEU A 127 -2.94 8.96 -1.90
N ILE A 128 -2.33 9.86 -2.67
CA ILE A 128 -1.95 9.65 -4.08
C ILE A 128 -0.43 9.78 -4.32
N ASP A 129 0.35 9.96 -3.26
CA ASP A 129 1.80 10.13 -3.27
C ASP A 129 2.55 8.94 -3.90
N ALA A 130 2.05 7.71 -3.74
CA ALA A 130 2.67 6.51 -4.31
C ALA A 130 2.08 6.09 -5.69
N TRP A 131 1.34 6.96 -6.39
CA TRP A 131 0.72 6.62 -7.68
C TRP A 131 1.60 6.92 -8.90
N GLY A 132 2.89 7.16 -8.68
CA GLY A 132 3.85 7.49 -9.74
C GLY A 132 3.77 8.94 -10.23
N ILE A 133 3.14 9.83 -9.45
CA ILE A 133 3.05 11.27 -9.74
C ILE A 133 4.34 11.97 -9.32
N GLU A 134 4.94 11.53 -8.23
CA GLU A 134 6.18 12.04 -7.69
C GLU A 134 7.35 11.09 -8.00
N SER A 135 8.54 11.64 -8.22
CA SER A 135 9.77 10.86 -8.45
C SER A 135 10.34 10.29 -7.15
N GLU A 136 10.04 10.91 -6.02
CA GLU A 136 10.51 10.50 -4.69
C GLU A 136 9.37 10.55 -3.68
N LEU A 137 9.42 9.64 -2.71
CA LEU A 137 8.50 9.68 -1.57
C LEU A 137 8.92 10.79 -0.60
N THR A 138 7.94 11.58 -0.18
CA THR A 138 8.13 12.77 0.64
C THR A 138 7.25 12.72 1.89
N TRP A 139 7.36 13.69 2.77
CA TRP A 139 6.56 13.84 3.98
C TRP A 139 6.50 12.54 4.81
N ASN A 140 5.35 11.88 4.87
CA ASN A 140 5.12 10.63 5.58
C ASN A 140 5.54 9.42 4.73
N ILE A 141 6.84 9.20 4.54
CA ILE A 141 7.37 8.13 3.69
C ILE A 141 6.69 6.75 3.94
N PRO A 142 6.46 6.29 5.19
CA PRO A 142 5.79 5.01 5.41
C PRO A 142 4.38 4.91 4.84
N SER A 143 3.73 6.02 4.50
CA SER A 143 2.36 6.02 3.95
C SER A 143 2.23 5.49 2.52
N TRP A 144 3.34 5.27 1.81
CA TRP A 144 3.32 4.75 0.45
C TRP A 144 2.47 3.49 0.30
N SER A 145 2.52 2.61 1.28
CA SER A 145 1.73 1.37 1.27
C SER A 145 0.23 1.64 1.47
N ILE A 146 -0.13 2.64 2.28
CA ILE A 146 -1.52 3.07 2.47
C ILE A 146 -2.05 3.73 1.21
N SER A 147 -1.23 4.54 0.53
CA SER A 147 -1.55 5.16 -0.76
C SER A 147 -1.81 4.10 -1.85
N ALA A 148 -0.95 3.08 -1.94
CA ALA A 148 -1.14 1.95 -2.84
C ALA A 148 -2.40 1.13 -2.48
N GLU A 149 -2.66 0.90 -1.19
CA GLU A 149 -3.88 0.23 -0.72
C GLU A 149 -5.15 1.04 -1.07
N TRP A 150 -5.08 2.37 -0.99
CA TRP A 150 -6.16 3.26 -1.39
C TRP A 150 -6.49 3.13 -2.88
N LEU A 151 -5.48 3.11 -3.76
CA LEU A 151 -5.68 2.83 -5.18
C LEU A 151 -6.36 1.49 -5.42
N ALA A 152 -5.89 0.44 -4.74
CA ALA A 152 -6.49 -0.89 -4.84
C ALA A 152 -7.96 -0.89 -4.39
N TYR A 153 -8.32 -0.14 -3.35
CA TYR A 153 -9.69 0.01 -2.90
C TYR A 153 -10.58 0.71 -3.93
N LEU A 154 -10.08 1.72 -4.61
CA LEU A 154 -10.82 2.41 -5.68
C LEU A 154 -11.02 1.51 -6.91
N CYS A 155 -10.01 0.71 -7.27
CA CYS A 155 -10.08 -0.20 -8.40
C CYS A 155 -10.95 -1.44 -8.15
N PHE A 156 -11.05 -1.90 -6.90
CA PHE A 156 -11.69 -3.17 -6.56
C PHE A 156 -13.14 -3.29 -7.03
N PRO A 157 -14.05 -2.30 -6.85
CA PRO A 157 -15.44 -2.42 -7.31
C PRO A 157 -15.54 -2.61 -8.83
N PHE A 158 -14.71 -1.91 -9.58
CA PHE A 158 -14.63 -2.05 -11.03
C PHE A 158 -14.14 -3.45 -11.43
N LEU A 159 -13.09 -3.93 -10.80
CA LEU A 159 -12.56 -5.29 -11.02
C LEU A 159 -13.60 -6.35 -10.66
N ALA A 160 -14.28 -6.21 -9.52
CA ALA A 160 -15.33 -7.13 -9.11
C ALA A 160 -16.46 -7.20 -10.14
N TYR A 161 -16.89 -6.06 -10.67
CA TYR A 161 -17.90 -5.98 -11.72
C TYR A 161 -17.44 -6.66 -13.02
N VAL A 162 -16.25 -6.33 -13.51
CA VAL A 162 -15.69 -6.92 -14.75
C VAL A 162 -15.54 -8.44 -14.61
N ILE A 163 -14.97 -8.90 -13.49
CA ILE A 163 -14.78 -10.35 -13.25
C ILE A 163 -16.13 -11.07 -13.20
N SER A 164 -17.12 -10.51 -12.51
CA SER A 164 -18.43 -11.14 -12.40
C SER A 164 -19.19 -11.22 -13.72
N LYS A 165 -19.05 -10.21 -14.55
CA LYS A 165 -19.79 -10.08 -15.81
C LYS A 165 -19.13 -10.81 -16.97
N TYR A 166 -17.81 -10.74 -17.08
CA TYR A 166 -17.08 -11.22 -18.25
C TYR A 166 -16.24 -12.46 -17.99
N LEU A 167 -15.82 -12.71 -16.75
CA LEU A 167 -14.94 -13.82 -16.40
C LEU A 167 -15.70 -14.86 -15.53
N GLN A 168 -16.81 -15.40 -16.05
CA GLN A 168 -17.62 -16.36 -15.29
C GLN A 168 -16.94 -17.72 -15.14
N SER A 169 -16.22 -18.20 -16.17
CA SER A 169 -15.48 -19.44 -16.14
C SER A 169 -14.15 -19.30 -15.40
N LEU A 170 -13.76 -20.33 -14.65
CA LEU A 170 -12.45 -20.40 -13.99
C LEU A 170 -11.30 -20.27 -14.97
N ILE A 171 -11.44 -20.84 -16.17
CA ILE A 171 -10.42 -20.77 -17.23
C ILE A 171 -10.17 -19.32 -17.63
N TYR A 172 -11.23 -18.52 -17.87
CA TYR A 172 -11.06 -17.11 -18.20
C TYR A 172 -10.42 -16.29 -17.08
N LYS A 173 -10.71 -16.61 -15.81
CA LYS A 173 -10.04 -15.99 -14.66
C LYS A 173 -8.55 -16.29 -14.63
N ILE A 174 -8.18 -17.54 -14.87
CA ILE A 174 -6.78 -17.98 -14.93
C ILE A 174 -6.06 -17.28 -16.09
N ILE A 175 -6.66 -17.26 -17.28
CA ILE A 175 -6.08 -16.58 -18.45
C ILE A 175 -5.89 -15.09 -18.19
N ALA A 176 -6.90 -14.40 -17.66
CA ALA A 176 -6.80 -12.98 -17.30
C ALA A 176 -5.72 -12.72 -16.27
N PHE A 177 -5.61 -13.57 -15.23
CA PHE A 177 -4.53 -13.50 -14.25
C PHE A 177 -3.15 -13.66 -14.89
N LEU A 178 -2.97 -14.65 -15.75
CA LEU A 178 -1.70 -14.89 -16.44
C LEU A 178 -1.32 -13.71 -17.37
N ILE A 179 -2.28 -13.14 -18.09
CA ILE A 179 -2.05 -11.95 -18.91
C ILE A 179 -1.59 -10.77 -18.05
N LEU A 180 -2.30 -10.49 -16.94
CA LEU A 180 -1.93 -9.41 -16.02
C LEU A 180 -0.56 -9.65 -15.39
N TRP A 181 -0.26 -10.89 -15.03
CA TRP A 181 1.05 -11.28 -14.52
C TRP A 181 2.18 -11.03 -15.54
N VAL A 182 1.99 -11.45 -16.79
CA VAL A 182 2.97 -11.22 -17.86
C VAL A 182 3.16 -9.72 -18.12
N LEU A 183 2.08 -8.94 -18.18
CA LEU A 183 2.14 -7.49 -18.32
C LEU A 183 2.87 -6.82 -17.16
N PHE A 184 2.63 -7.26 -15.95
CA PHE A 184 3.31 -6.76 -14.75
C PHE A 184 4.82 -7.06 -14.80
N VAL A 185 5.20 -8.31 -15.07
CA VAL A 185 6.61 -8.70 -15.19
C VAL A 185 7.31 -7.97 -16.33
N SER A 186 6.65 -7.84 -17.48
CA SER A 186 7.22 -7.12 -18.64
C SER A 186 7.40 -5.62 -18.37
N SER A 187 6.44 -4.98 -17.66
CA SER A 187 6.56 -3.57 -17.28
C SER A 187 7.75 -3.35 -16.32
N PHE A 188 7.96 -4.25 -15.38
CA PHE A 188 9.09 -4.21 -14.44
C PHE A 188 10.43 -4.34 -15.16
N TYR A 189 10.50 -5.26 -16.13
CA TYR A 189 11.69 -5.45 -16.95
C TYR A 189 11.98 -4.21 -17.80
N PHE A 190 10.94 -3.61 -18.41
CA PHE A 190 11.08 -2.43 -19.25
C PHE A 190 11.49 -1.18 -18.47
N LEU A 191 10.88 -0.94 -17.30
CA LEU A 191 11.21 0.18 -16.42
C LEU A 191 12.59 0.00 -15.76
N GLY A 192 12.92 -1.21 -15.34
CA GLY A 192 14.23 -1.54 -14.75
C GLY A 192 15.38 -1.37 -15.77
N TYR A 193 15.16 -1.76 -17.03
CA TYR A 193 16.15 -1.60 -18.09
C TYR A 193 16.39 -0.13 -18.47
N SER A 194 15.33 0.69 -18.46
CA SER A 194 15.46 2.13 -18.76
C SER A 194 16.23 2.90 -17.69
N SER A 195 16.20 2.45 -16.43
CA SER A 195 16.94 3.08 -15.34
C SER A 195 18.44 2.73 -15.33
N VAL A 196 18.82 1.58 -15.86
CA VAL A 196 20.23 1.12 -15.92
C VAL A 196 20.99 1.68 -17.14
N GLY A 197 20.26 2.08 -18.19
CA GLY A 197 20.86 2.61 -19.43
C GLY A 197 21.19 4.11 -19.41
N ASN A 198 20.86 4.84 -18.34
CA ASN A 198 21.06 6.29 -18.21
C ASN A 198 22.13 6.71 -17.16
N ASN A 199 22.97 5.78 -16.72
CA ASN A 199 24.13 6.07 -15.85
C ASN A 199 25.46 5.86 -16.56
#